data_6f0394902a5ed3a74eca51657bbbd1d1
#
_entry.id   6f0394902a5ed3a74eca51657bbbd1d1
#
_cell.length_a   1.000
_cell.length_b   1.000
_cell.length_c   1.000
_cell.angle_alpha   90.00
_cell.angle_beta   90.00
_cell.angle_gamma   90.00
#
_symmetry.space_group_name_H-M   'P 1'
#
loop_
_entity.id
_entity.type
_entity.pdbx_description
1 polymer ?
#
loop_
_entity_poly.entity_id
_entity_poly.type
_entity_poly.pdbx_seq_one_letter_code
_entity_poly.pdbx_strand_id
1 'polypeptide(L)'
;MARLKNYTHVIRSLIILGIAIFFGFRYSQLSHPIYLAYIIVFGGLGLLGLINQLPARWQNLGLNLGISLFFLDFVFAEINLAEVWQAMANANYWMLLLSMAMVVIHIYFRTVRWQWLLKPMGQVAFWPACRALVIGIAGNTVLPARAGEFLRAYVLGRSTGLSKTGVFATLVVERIFDGLTVLLVLLAVIVLGVHNERLQVIGVLGAIFYIGVMAGLIVFMAKRHWADALINKFLPSGLAQKVLVLLDGFSSGLAVLKNPAQLAMVTLWNILTWTLIPVSFWFALLAFDFGSPVPWQAPLLMLPAMALGLTVPAAPGGVGLVQAAIKLTLDLTYAGLPVAANFQESVAAAGILIHFTQFCPRSYPRHLLFYG
;
A
#
# COMPACT_ATOMS: atom_id res chain seq x y z
N MET A 1 0.44 9.07 -28.89
CA MET A 1 0.62 7.84 -28.10
C MET A 1 1.94 7.10 -28.38
N ALA A 2 2.42 6.97 -29.62
CA ALA A 2 3.69 6.27 -29.92
C ALA A 2 4.93 6.93 -29.28
N ARG A 3 5.04 8.25 -29.26
CA ARG A 3 6.17 8.95 -28.62
C ARG A 3 6.27 8.75 -27.10
N LEU A 4 5.14 8.67 -26.38
CA LEU A 4 5.12 8.38 -24.91
C LEU A 4 5.56 6.95 -24.61
N LYS A 5 5.29 5.98 -25.47
CA LYS A 5 5.78 4.60 -25.33
C LYS A 5 7.31 4.51 -25.42
N ASN A 6 7.94 5.36 -26.25
CA ASN A 6 9.39 5.36 -26.41
C ASN A 6 10.14 5.91 -25.18
N TYR A 7 9.56 6.83 -24.40
CA TYR A 7 10.22 7.33 -23.19
C TYR A 7 10.11 6.41 -21.99
N THR A 8 9.02 5.63 -21.88
CA THR A 8 8.81 4.76 -20.71
C THR A 8 9.81 3.61 -20.65
N HIS A 9 10.23 3.02 -21.79
CA HIS A 9 11.23 1.96 -21.79
C HIS A 9 12.62 2.51 -21.43
N VAL A 10 12.96 3.70 -21.91
CA VAL A 10 14.24 4.36 -21.60
C VAL A 10 14.32 4.68 -20.10
N ILE A 11 13.27 5.26 -19.52
CA ILE A 11 13.23 5.59 -18.08
C ILE A 11 13.40 4.32 -17.24
N ARG A 12 12.68 3.24 -17.54
CA ARG A 12 12.83 1.97 -16.83
C ARG A 12 14.25 1.42 -16.92
N SER A 13 14.84 1.45 -18.10
CA SER A 13 16.19 0.96 -18.33
C SER A 13 17.24 1.79 -17.59
N LEU A 14 17.07 3.10 -17.54
CA LEU A 14 17.96 3.98 -16.76
C LEU A 14 17.88 3.70 -15.26
N ILE A 15 16.68 3.44 -14.73
CA ILE A 15 16.51 3.07 -13.31
C ILE A 15 17.18 1.71 -13.05
N ILE A 16 17.00 0.71 -13.93
CA ILE A 16 17.65 -0.60 -13.79
C ILE A 16 19.17 -0.47 -13.84
N LEU A 17 19.73 0.37 -14.70
CA LEU A 17 21.15 0.68 -14.73
C LEU A 17 21.62 1.39 -13.45
N GLY A 18 20.83 2.32 -12.91
CA GLY A 18 21.10 2.94 -11.61
C GLY A 18 21.20 1.92 -10.48
N ILE A 19 20.34 0.89 -10.50
CA ILE A 19 20.39 -0.24 -9.56
C ILE A 19 21.69 -1.06 -9.76
N ALA A 20 22.11 -1.32 -11.01
CA ALA A 20 23.36 -2.01 -11.29
C ALA A 20 24.58 -1.21 -10.79
N ILE A 21 24.59 0.11 -10.96
CA ILE A 21 25.63 1.02 -10.45
C ILE A 21 25.68 0.97 -8.92
N PHE A 22 24.51 1.03 -8.26
CA PHE A 22 24.42 0.88 -6.80
C PHE A 22 25.07 -0.42 -6.33
N PHE A 23 24.76 -1.57 -6.94
CA PHE A 23 25.38 -2.83 -6.59
C PHE A 23 26.88 -2.90 -6.94
N GLY A 24 27.32 -2.13 -7.95
CA GLY A 24 28.74 -1.92 -8.23
C GLY A 24 29.47 -1.21 -7.08
N PHE A 25 28.86 -0.19 -6.53
CA PHE A 25 29.37 0.51 -5.34
C PHE A 25 29.38 -0.41 -4.11
N ARG A 26 28.34 -1.20 -3.88
CA ARG A 26 28.29 -2.18 -2.78
C ARG A 26 29.36 -3.27 -2.94
N TYR A 27 29.61 -3.75 -4.18
CA TYR A 27 30.69 -4.68 -4.46
C TYR A 27 32.05 -4.10 -4.09
N SER A 28 32.33 -2.83 -4.42
CA SER A 28 33.58 -2.17 -4.05
C SER A 28 33.80 -2.05 -2.54
N GLN A 29 32.72 -1.98 -1.76
CA GLN A 29 32.79 -1.90 -0.29
C GLN A 29 32.91 -3.27 0.38
N LEU A 30 32.12 -4.25 -0.04
CA LEU A 30 31.94 -5.52 0.68
C LEU A 30 32.63 -6.70 -0.02
N SER A 31 33.06 -6.55 -1.27
CA SER A 31 33.73 -7.58 -2.11
C SER A 31 32.99 -8.94 -2.17
N HIS A 32 31.68 -8.94 -1.89
CA HIS A 32 30.88 -10.17 -1.88
C HIS A 32 30.43 -10.55 -3.30
N PRO A 33 30.66 -11.81 -3.75
CA PRO A 33 30.45 -12.21 -5.16
C PRO A 33 29.00 -12.08 -5.65
N ILE A 34 28.01 -12.05 -4.75
CA ILE A 34 26.60 -11.89 -5.12
C ILE A 34 26.33 -10.53 -5.81
N TYR A 35 27.06 -9.48 -5.41
CA TYR A 35 26.92 -8.16 -6.04
C TYR A 35 27.40 -8.15 -7.49
N LEU A 36 28.41 -8.97 -7.81
CA LEU A 36 28.85 -9.14 -9.19
C LEU A 36 27.74 -9.75 -10.05
N ALA A 37 27.02 -10.75 -9.52
CA ALA A 37 25.86 -11.31 -10.20
C ALA A 37 24.75 -10.27 -10.41
N TYR A 38 24.46 -9.42 -9.42
CA TYR A 38 23.48 -8.34 -9.54
C TYR A 38 23.90 -7.30 -10.60
N ILE A 39 25.19 -6.92 -10.64
CA ILE A 39 25.72 -5.99 -11.66
C ILE A 39 25.51 -6.57 -13.06
N ILE A 40 25.88 -7.83 -13.28
CA ILE A 40 25.76 -8.50 -14.59
C ILE A 40 24.29 -8.57 -15.01
N VAL A 41 23.39 -9.01 -14.12
CA VAL A 41 21.97 -9.18 -14.42
C VAL A 41 21.30 -7.82 -14.69
N PHE A 42 21.40 -6.87 -13.77
CA PHE A 42 20.72 -5.58 -13.92
C PHE A 42 21.41 -4.69 -14.96
N GLY A 43 22.73 -4.75 -15.10
CA GLY A 43 23.45 -4.09 -16.17
C GLY A 43 23.03 -4.60 -17.56
N GLY A 44 22.97 -5.93 -17.72
CA GLY A 44 22.49 -6.57 -18.95
C GLY A 44 21.04 -6.23 -19.27
N LEU A 45 20.12 -6.33 -18.30
CA LEU A 45 18.72 -5.96 -18.47
C LEU A 45 18.54 -4.49 -18.82
N GLY A 46 19.29 -3.60 -18.18
CA GLY A 46 19.26 -2.16 -18.45
C GLY A 46 19.75 -1.83 -19.86
N LEU A 47 20.89 -2.38 -20.29
CA LEU A 47 21.44 -2.16 -21.62
C LEU A 47 20.54 -2.72 -22.72
N LEU A 48 20.06 -3.97 -22.59
CA LEU A 48 19.11 -4.57 -23.54
C LEU A 48 17.80 -3.76 -23.62
N GLY A 49 17.37 -3.18 -22.49
CA GLY A 49 16.21 -2.30 -22.46
C GLY A 49 16.46 -0.99 -23.19
N LEU A 50 17.63 -0.36 -23.07
CA LEU A 50 17.97 0.89 -23.77
C LEU A 50 17.96 0.73 -25.29
N ILE A 51 18.50 -0.38 -25.78
CA ILE A 51 18.51 -0.68 -27.23
C ILE A 51 17.20 -1.29 -27.73
N ASN A 52 16.15 -1.26 -26.89
CA ASN A 52 14.80 -1.75 -27.17
C ASN A 52 14.70 -3.24 -27.57
N GLN A 53 15.66 -4.05 -27.15
CA GLN A 53 15.64 -5.50 -27.38
C GLN A 53 14.94 -6.28 -26.25
N LEU A 54 14.60 -5.62 -25.13
CA LEU A 54 13.94 -6.24 -23.99
C LEU A 54 12.45 -5.93 -23.97
N PRO A 55 11.53 -6.93 -24.02
CA PRO A 55 10.10 -6.72 -23.88
C PRO A 55 9.75 -6.04 -22.55
N ALA A 56 8.71 -5.17 -22.58
CA ALA A 56 8.29 -4.37 -21.42
C ALA A 56 8.01 -5.20 -20.14
N ARG A 57 7.55 -6.44 -20.30
CA ARG A 57 7.30 -7.37 -19.19
C ARG A 57 8.59 -7.69 -18.42
N TRP A 58 9.70 -7.91 -19.10
CA TRP A 58 10.99 -8.22 -18.50
C TRP A 58 11.63 -6.97 -17.89
N GLN A 59 11.47 -5.80 -18.52
CA GLN A 59 11.88 -4.53 -17.92
C GLN A 59 11.15 -4.27 -16.60
N ASN A 60 9.81 -4.48 -16.56
CA ASN A 60 9.04 -4.34 -15.33
C ASN A 60 9.46 -5.35 -14.26
N LEU A 61 9.70 -6.60 -14.64
CA LEU A 61 10.19 -7.62 -13.70
C LEU A 61 11.55 -7.24 -13.13
N GLY A 62 12.50 -6.87 -14.00
CA GLY A 62 13.83 -6.43 -13.60
C GLY A 62 13.78 -5.20 -12.68
N LEU A 63 12.96 -4.21 -13.02
CA LEU A 63 12.75 -3.03 -12.18
C LEU A 63 12.21 -3.40 -10.79
N ASN A 64 11.14 -4.19 -10.74
CA ASN A 64 10.49 -4.55 -9.48
C ASN A 64 11.41 -5.40 -8.59
N LEU A 65 12.10 -6.38 -9.16
CA LEU A 65 13.08 -7.20 -8.44
C LEU A 65 14.28 -6.37 -7.98
N GLY A 66 14.80 -5.50 -8.86
CA GLY A 66 15.93 -4.65 -8.54
C GLY A 66 15.63 -3.69 -7.39
N ILE A 67 14.46 -3.05 -7.40
CA ILE A 67 14.02 -2.19 -6.29
C ILE A 67 13.87 -3.00 -5.00
N SER A 68 13.29 -4.20 -5.06
CA SER A 68 13.17 -5.05 -3.88
C SER A 68 14.52 -5.48 -3.33
N LEU A 69 15.46 -5.87 -4.18
CA LEU A 69 16.81 -6.26 -3.77
C LEU A 69 17.59 -5.07 -3.21
N PHE A 70 17.43 -3.87 -3.78
CA PHE A 70 17.98 -2.64 -3.22
C PHE A 70 17.53 -2.42 -1.77
N PHE A 71 16.24 -2.54 -1.49
CA PHE A 71 15.72 -2.36 -0.13
C PHE A 71 16.03 -3.53 0.80
N LEU A 72 16.14 -4.75 0.28
CA LEU A 72 16.64 -5.89 1.07
C LEU A 72 18.12 -5.71 1.44
N ASP A 73 18.95 -5.25 0.50
CA ASP A 73 20.35 -4.92 0.79
C ASP A 73 20.44 -3.83 1.86
N PHE A 74 19.65 -2.77 1.76
CA PHE A 74 19.58 -1.72 2.77
C PHE A 74 19.26 -2.26 4.18
N VAL A 75 18.47 -3.33 4.27
CA VAL A 75 18.09 -3.92 5.57
C VAL A 75 19.10 -4.96 6.05
N PHE A 76 19.63 -5.80 5.15
CA PHE A 76 20.32 -7.05 5.52
C PHE A 76 21.83 -7.09 5.22
N ALA A 77 22.40 -6.13 4.50
CA ALA A 77 23.77 -6.21 4.00
C ALA A 77 24.86 -6.28 5.09
N GLU A 78 24.59 -5.69 6.26
CA GLU A 78 25.57 -5.58 7.35
C GLU A 78 25.10 -6.32 8.62
N ILE A 79 24.14 -7.24 8.46
CA ILE A 79 23.47 -7.93 9.56
C ILE A 79 23.89 -9.38 9.64
N ASN A 80 24.08 -9.89 10.84
CA ASN A 80 24.36 -11.29 11.10
C ASN A 80 23.07 -12.12 10.98
N LEU A 81 22.92 -12.87 9.89
CA LEU A 81 21.71 -13.68 9.63
C LEU A 81 21.47 -14.77 10.69
N ALA A 82 22.51 -15.28 11.36
CA ALA A 82 22.35 -16.22 12.45
C ALA A 82 21.67 -15.57 13.67
N GLU A 83 22.01 -14.31 13.96
CA GLU A 83 21.39 -13.55 15.04
C GLU A 83 19.96 -13.13 14.67
N VAL A 84 19.67 -12.81 13.39
CA VAL A 84 18.31 -12.61 12.91
C VAL A 84 17.46 -13.85 13.14
N TRP A 85 17.98 -15.03 12.79
CA TRP A 85 17.29 -16.29 13.03
C TRP A 85 17.05 -16.52 14.52
N GLN A 86 18.02 -16.22 15.37
CA GLN A 86 17.92 -16.35 16.80
C GLN A 86 16.88 -15.39 17.40
N ALA A 87 16.84 -14.12 16.92
CA ALA A 87 15.83 -13.15 17.30
C ALA A 87 14.43 -13.60 16.88
N MET A 88 14.28 -14.20 15.68
CA MET A 88 13.01 -14.80 15.26
C MET A 88 12.62 -16.00 16.14
N ALA A 89 13.56 -16.91 16.45
CA ALA A 89 13.29 -18.09 17.26
C ALA A 89 12.86 -17.72 18.69
N ASN A 90 13.43 -16.66 19.25
CA ASN A 90 13.15 -16.17 20.60
C ASN A 90 11.94 -15.21 20.66
N ALA A 91 11.33 -14.87 19.51
CA ALA A 91 10.20 -13.96 19.48
C ALA A 91 8.99 -14.51 20.26
N ASN A 92 8.24 -13.62 20.92
CA ASN A 92 7.01 -14.01 21.59
C ASN A 92 5.88 -14.22 20.57
N TYR A 93 5.67 -15.45 20.16
CA TYR A 93 4.68 -15.82 19.15
C TYR A 93 3.22 -15.54 19.58
N TRP A 94 2.92 -15.47 20.90
CA TRP A 94 1.60 -15.06 21.36
C TRP A 94 1.29 -13.61 20.98
N MET A 95 2.28 -12.74 21.05
CA MET A 95 2.14 -11.33 20.60
C MET A 95 1.94 -11.26 19.08
N LEU A 96 2.62 -12.11 18.31
CA LEU A 96 2.40 -12.22 16.87
C LEU A 96 1.00 -12.75 16.52
N LEU A 97 0.49 -13.72 17.28
CA LEU A 97 -0.89 -14.22 17.12
C LEU A 97 -1.92 -13.12 17.44
N LEU A 98 -1.70 -12.33 18.49
CA LEU A 98 -2.55 -11.17 18.78
C LEU A 98 -2.50 -10.13 17.66
N SER A 99 -1.31 -9.86 17.11
CA SER A 99 -1.15 -9.00 15.93
C SER A 99 -1.98 -9.52 14.74
N MET A 100 -1.90 -10.82 14.44
CA MET A 100 -2.70 -11.45 13.37
C MET A 100 -4.20 -11.34 13.65
N ALA A 101 -4.63 -11.54 14.90
CA ALA A 101 -6.04 -11.40 15.28
C ALA A 101 -6.55 -9.97 15.01
N MET A 102 -5.74 -8.93 15.32
CA MET A 102 -6.09 -7.53 15.00
C MET A 102 -6.25 -7.31 13.50
N VAL A 103 -5.41 -7.96 12.68
CA VAL A 103 -5.55 -7.90 11.20
C VAL A 103 -6.85 -8.56 10.72
N VAL A 104 -7.25 -9.67 11.31
CA VAL A 104 -8.54 -10.33 10.98
C VAL A 104 -9.72 -9.43 11.36
N ILE A 105 -9.69 -8.85 12.56
CA ILE A 105 -10.71 -7.90 13.03
C ILE A 105 -10.73 -6.64 12.14
N HIS A 106 -9.56 -6.16 11.69
CA HIS A 106 -9.46 -5.08 10.72
C HIS A 106 -10.19 -5.41 9.41
N ILE A 107 -10.04 -6.62 8.85
CA ILE A 107 -10.77 -7.05 7.64
C ILE A 107 -12.28 -7.03 7.88
N TYR A 108 -12.74 -7.47 9.06
CA TYR A 108 -14.14 -7.42 9.44
C TYR A 108 -14.66 -5.96 9.45
N PHE A 109 -14.00 -5.05 10.17
CA PHE A 109 -14.41 -3.64 10.26
C PHE A 109 -14.36 -2.94 8.90
N ARG A 110 -13.35 -3.24 8.11
CA ARG A 110 -13.21 -2.72 6.75
C ARG A 110 -14.36 -3.19 5.85
N THR A 111 -14.83 -4.43 6.01
CA THR A 111 -16.00 -4.95 5.29
C THR A 111 -17.27 -4.20 5.69
N VAL A 112 -17.50 -4.01 7.01
CA VAL A 112 -18.67 -3.28 7.51
C VAL A 112 -18.65 -1.83 7.05
N ARG A 113 -17.48 -1.16 7.11
CA ARG A 113 -17.31 0.19 6.56
C ARG A 113 -17.73 0.25 5.09
N TRP A 114 -17.30 -0.75 4.30
CA TRP A 114 -17.63 -0.79 2.89
C TRP A 114 -19.11 -1.03 2.63
N GLN A 115 -19.80 -1.83 3.44
CA GLN A 115 -21.26 -1.96 3.37
C GLN A 115 -21.96 -0.61 3.56
N TRP A 116 -21.47 0.24 4.47
CA TRP A 116 -21.99 1.61 4.63
C TRP A 116 -21.73 2.49 3.43
N LEU A 117 -20.59 2.37 2.76
CA LEU A 117 -20.29 3.06 1.50
C LEU A 117 -21.21 2.60 0.36
N LEU A 118 -21.56 1.31 0.32
CA LEU A 118 -22.44 0.74 -0.70
C LEU A 118 -23.92 1.01 -0.47
N LYS A 119 -24.33 1.35 0.75
CA LYS A 119 -25.74 1.49 1.17
C LYS A 119 -26.60 2.37 0.24
N PRO A 120 -26.12 3.50 -0.32
CA PRO A 120 -26.92 4.30 -1.27
C PRO A 120 -27.26 3.57 -2.57
N MET A 121 -26.48 2.55 -2.95
CA MET A 121 -26.68 1.77 -4.18
C MET A 121 -27.53 0.52 -3.95
N GLY A 122 -27.61 0.06 -2.70
CA GLY A 122 -28.35 -1.13 -2.31
C GLY A 122 -27.76 -1.80 -1.07
N GLN A 123 -28.53 -2.68 -0.45
CA GLN A 123 -28.06 -3.44 0.69
C GLN A 123 -27.22 -4.63 0.20
N VAL A 124 -25.99 -4.73 0.67
CA VAL A 124 -25.08 -5.83 0.35
C VAL A 124 -24.83 -6.64 1.63
N ALA A 125 -25.04 -7.95 1.58
CA ALA A 125 -24.75 -8.83 2.69
C ALA A 125 -23.24 -8.85 3.01
N PHE A 126 -22.89 -9.22 4.25
CA PHE A 126 -21.49 -9.20 4.72
C PHE A 126 -20.57 -10.10 3.89
N TRP A 127 -20.96 -11.34 3.64
CA TRP A 127 -20.08 -12.32 2.99
C TRP A 127 -19.74 -11.97 1.52
N PRO A 128 -20.68 -11.57 0.64
CA PRO A 128 -20.33 -11.07 -0.69
C PRO A 128 -19.35 -9.88 -0.64
N ALA A 129 -19.57 -8.93 0.26
CA ALA A 129 -18.67 -7.80 0.44
C ALA A 129 -17.28 -8.24 0.95
N CYS A 130 -17.22 -9.11 1.95
CA CYS A 130 -15.98 -9.65 2.51
C CYS A 130 -15.18 -10.44 1.45
N ARG A 131 -15.83 -11.34 0.70
CA ARG A 131 -15.19 -12.09 -0.39
C ARG A 131 -14.61 -11.17 -1.44
N ALA A 132 -15.37 -10.19 -1.91
CA ALA A 132 -14.88 -9.23 -2.90
C ALA A 132 -13.69 -8.40 -2.35
N LEU A 133 -13.74 -7.99 -1.06
CA LEU A 133 -12.65 -7.29 -0.39
C LEU A 133 -11.37 -8.14 -0.35
N VAL A 134 -11.45 -9.39 0.11
CA VAL A 134 -10.29 -10.29 0.24
C VAL A 134 -9.71 -10.63 -1.14
N ILE A 135 -10.56 -10.87 -2.15
CA ILE A 135 -10.13 -11.08 -3.54
C ILE A 135 -9.39 -9.82 -4.06
N GLY A 136 -9.90 -8.62 -3.77
CA GLY A 136 -9.24 -7.37 -4.14
C GLY A 136 -7.87 -7.21 -3.48
N ILE A 137 -7.75 -7.52 -2.20
CA ILE A 137 -6.47 -7.47 -1.46
C ILE A 137 -5.47 -8.46 -2.05
N ALA A 138 -5.88 -9.72 -2.26
CA ALA A 138 -5.05 -10.74 -2.89
C ALA A 138 -4.65 -10.32 -4.34
N GLY A 139 -5.58 -9.74 -5.09
CA GLY A 139 -5.32 -9.19 -6.41
C GLY A 139 -4.28 -8.06 -6.39
N ASN A 140 -4.31 -7.18 -5.40
CA ASN A 140 -3.31 -6.11 -5.25
C ASN A 140 -1.91 -6.64 -4.94
N THR A 141 -1.80 -7.83 -4.35
CA THR A 141 -0.51 -8.48 -4.06
C THR A 141 0.10 -9.10 -5.32
N VAL A 142 -0.74 -9.64 -6.23
CA VAL A 142 -0.26 -10.40 -7.40
C VAL A 142 -0.28 -9.58 -8.68
N LEU A 143 -1.32 -8.74 -8.87
CA LEU A 143 -1.53 -8.00 -10.12
C LEU A 143 -0.70 -6.70 -10.13
N PRO A 144 -0.17 -6.32 -11.31
CA PRO A 144 0.54 -5.05 -11.46
C PRO A 144 -0.41 -3.86 -11.25
N ALA A 145 0.15 -2.71 -10.89
CA ALA A 145 -0.58 -1.44 -10.71
C ALA A 145 -1.76 -1.51 -9.72
N ARG A 146 -1.72 -2.44 -8.76
CA ARG A 146 -2.79 -2.64 -7.77
C ARG A 146 -4.17 -2.86 -8.41
N ALA A 147 -4.21 -3.62 -9.50
CA ALA A 147 -5.43 -3.87 -10.24
C ALA A 147 -6.50 -4.67 -9.46
N GLY A 148 -6.19 -5.12 -8.24
CA GLY A 148 -7.15 -5.77 -7.34
C GLY A 148 -8.35 -4.91 -6.98
N GLU A 149 -8.23 -3.57 -6.99
CA GLU A 149 -9.38 -2.67 -6.77
C GLU A 149 -10.42 -2.81 -7.90
N PHE A 150 -9.98 -2.91 -9.15
CA PHE A 150 -10.88 -3.17 -10.28
C PHE A 150 -11.51 -4.57 -10.18
N LEU A 151 -10.72 -5.57 -9.77
CA LEU A 151 -11.21 -6.93 -9.55
C LEU A 151 -12.27 -6.97 -8.44
N ARG A 152 -12.06 -6.24 -7.34
CA ARG A 152 -13.01 -6.08 -6.24
C ARG A 152 -14.35 -5.51 -6.71
N ALA A 153 -14.32 -4.42 -7.50
CA ALA A 153 -15.51 -3.80 -8.07
C ALA A 153 -16.23 -4.74 -9.04
N TYR A 154 -15.47 -5.46 -9.87
CA TYR A 154 -16.03 -6.42 -10.83
C TYR A 154 -16.72 -7.60 -10.13
N VAL A 155 -16.05 -8.23 -9.14
CA VAL A 155 -16.56 -9.40 -8.41
C VAL A 155 -17.83 -9.03 -7.66
N LEU A 156 -17.84 -7.92 -6.92
CA LEU A 156 -19.04 -7.49 -6.19
C LEU A 156 -20.18 -7.13 -7.14
N GLY A 157 -19.91 -6.30 -8.16
CA GLY A 157 -20.94 -5.90 -9.13
C GLY A 157 -21.55 -7.10 -9.84
N ARG A 158 -20.75 -8.15 -10.14
CA ARG A 158 -21.26 -9.38 -10.75
C ARG A 158 -22.13 -10.21 -9.80
N SER A 159 -21.73 -10.33 -8.54
CA SER A 159 -22.44 -11.16 -7.56
C SER A 159 -23.72 -10.51 -7.00
N THR A 160 -23.83 -9.18 -7.05
CA THR A 160 -24.95 -8.43 -6.46
C THR A 160 -25.85 -7.74 -7.47
N GLY A 161 -25.45 -7.70 -8.75
CA GLY A 161 -26.16 -6.93 -9.79
C GLY A 161 -25.94 -5.41 -9.73
N LEU A 162 -25.14 -4.91 -8.79
CA LEU A 162 -24.83 -3.49 -8.68
C LEU A 162 -23.97 -2.98 -9.83
N SER A 163 -24.11 -1.71 -10.18
CA SER A 163 -23.25 -1.04 -11.17
C SER A 163 -21.78 -1.16 -10.79
N LYS A 164 -20.96 -1.78 -11.63
CA LYS A 164 -19.50 -1.94 -11.39
C LYS A 164 -18.78 -0.60 -11.25
N THR A 165 -19.22 0.41 -12.02
CA THR A 165 -18.66 1.78 -11.94
C THR A 165 -19.07 2.48 -10.65
N GLY A 166 -20.30 2.29 -10.18
CA GLY A 166 -20.73 2.77 -8.88
C GLY A 166 -19.98 2.10 -7.73
N VAL A 167 -19.81 0.78 -7.78
CA VAL A 167 -18.99 0.05 -6.81
C VAL A 167 -17.55 0.57 -6.82
N PHE A 168 -16.95 0.81 -8.00
CA PHE A 168 -15.62 1.39 -8.11
C PHE A 168 -15.56 2.81 -7.50
N ALA A 169 -16.59 3.63 -7.69
CA ALA A 169 -16.66 4.95 -7.06
C ALA A 169 -16.62 4.88 -5.53
N THR A 170 -17.28 3.88 -4.92
CA THR A 170 -17.18 3.68 -3.46
C THR A 170 -15.76 3.34 -3.02
N LEU A 171 -14.97 2.65 -3.86
CA LEU A 171 -13.55 2.37 -3.58
C LEU A 171 -12.70 3.64 -3.67
N VAL A 172 -13.02 4.57 -4.58
CA VAL A 172 -12.35 5.88 -4.64
C VAL A 172 -12.62 6.66 -3.35
N VAL A 173 -13.87 6.72 -2.88
CA VAL A 173 -14.20 7.33 -1.58
C VAL A 173 -13.44 6.64 -0.45
N GLU A 174 -13.41 5.30 -0.43
CA GLU A 174 -12.63 4.53 0.55
C GLU A 174 -11.17 4.97 0.56
N ARG A 175 -10.52 5.10 -0.62
CA ARG A 175 -9.11 5.53 -0.71
C ARG A 175 -8.88 6.95 -0.18
N ILE A 176 -9.84 7.86 -0.38
CA ILE A 176 -9.73 9.20 0.16
C ILE A 176 -9.77 9.20 1.69
N PHE A 177 -10.72 8.47 2.28
CA PHE A 177 -10.77 8.31 3.75
C PHE A 177 -9.51 7.65 4.30
N ASP A 178 -9.02 6.60 3.64
CA ASP A 178 -7.79 5.91 4.00
C ASP A 178 -6.59 6.88 3.99
N GLY A 179 -6.42 7.63 2.91
CA GLY A 179 -5.31 8.57 2.76
C GLY A 179 -5.38 9.75 3.74
N LEU A 180 -6.59 10.29 3.98
CA LEU A 180 -6.79 11.32 5.02
C LEU A 180 -6.42 10.80 6.41
N THR A 181 -6.78 9.55 6.72
CA THR A 181 -6.42 8.95 8.01
C THR A 181 -4.91 8.78 8.15
N VAL A 182 -4.23 8.25 7.12
CA VAL A 182 -2.77 8.12 7.11
C VAL A 182 -2.10 9.48 7.30
N LEU A 183 -2.61 10.51 6.63
CA LEU A 183 -2.13 11.89 6.77
C LEU A 183 -2.35 12.42 8.19
N LEU A 184 -3.54 12.24 8.76
CA LEU A 184 -3.84 12.69 10.14
C LEU A 184 -2.94 11.99 11.17
N VAL A 185 -2.68 10.69 11.00
CA VAL A 185 -1.74 9.94 11.86
C VAL A 185 -0.34 10.50 11.71
N LEU A 186 0.14 10.76 10.50
CA LEU A 186 1.45 11.37 10.26
C LEU A 186 1.57 12.74 10.93
N LEU A 187 0.57 13.61 10.76
CA LEU A 187 0.55 14.92 11.39
C LEU A 187 0.50 14.83 12.92
N ALA A 188 -0.29 13.89 13.47
CA ALA A 188 -0.33 13.66 14.91
C ALA A 188 1.04 13.23 15.45
N VAL A 189 1.75 12.32 14.79
CA VAL A 189 3.08 11.87 15.21
C VAL A 189 4.10 13.02 15.14
N ILE A 190 4.04 13.88 14.12
CA ILE A 190 4.90 15.08 14.01
C ILE A 190 4.62 16.04 15.18
N VAL A 191 3.36 16.36 15.45
CA VAL A 191 2.96 17.29 16.52
C VAL A 191 3.33 16.73 17.91
N LEU A 192 3.21 15.42 18.10
CA LEU A 192 3.46 14.74 19.38
C LEU A 192 4.94 14.39 19.62
N GLY A 193 5.87 14.89 18.82
CA GLY A 193 7.29 14.90 19.17
C GLY A 193 8.29 14.27 18.20
N VAL A 194 7.85 13.71 17.08
CA VAL A 194 8.78 13.26 16.02
C VAL A 194 9.10 14.42 15.09
N HIS A 195 10.05 15.27 15.50
CA HIS A 195 10.46 16.42 14.69
C HIS A 195 11.44 16.00 13.58
N ASN A 196 10.94 15.95 12.34
CA ASN A 196 11.75 15.67 11.17
C ASN A 196 11.24 16.51 10.01
N GLU A 197 12.10 17.37 9.45
CA GLU A 197 11.75 18.30 8.36
C GLU A 197 11.18 17.59 7.13
N ARG A 198 11.72 16.43 6.76
CA ARG A 198 11.23 15.66 5.61
C ARG A 198 9.81 15.14 5.84
N LEU A 199 9.51 14.68 7.04
CA LEU A 199 8.15 14.23 7.40
C LEU A 199 7.17 15.40 7.38
N GLN A 200 7.58 16.61 7.81
CA GLN A 200 6.75 17.81 7.74
C GLN A 200 6.42 18.18 6.29
N VAL A 201 7.41 18.18 5.40
CA VAL A 201 7.19 18.44 3.97
C VAL A 201 6.23 17.41 3.35
N ILE A 202 6.42 16.12 3.64
CA ILE A 202 5.52 15.06 3.17
C ILE A 202 4.10 15.26 3.71
N GLY A 203 3.97 15.65 4.99
CA GLY A 203 2.69 15.95 5.62
C GLY A 203 1.95 17.11 4.95
N VAL A 204 2.65 18.21 4.67
CA VAL A 204 2.07 19.40 3.99
C VAL A 204 1.66 19.06 2.55
N LEU A 205 2.53 18.42 1.78
CA LEU A 205 2.20 18.02 0.41
C LEU A 205 1.03 17.04 0.35
N GLY A 206 0.99 16.09 1.28
CA GLY A 206 -0.13 15.18 1.44
C GLY A 206 -1.43 15.89 1.78
N ALA A 207 -1.41 16.88 2.68
CA ALA A 207 -2.57 17.69 3.03
C ALA A 207 -3.11 18.45 1.82
N ILE A 208 -2.24 19.13 1.07
CA ILE A 208 -2.62 19.85 -0.16
C ILE A 208 -3.27 18.89 -1.16
N PHE A 209 -2.65 17.73 -1.38
CA PHE A 209 -3.16 16.72 -2.32
C PHE A 209 -4.56 16.22 -1.92
N TYR A 210 -4.76 15.77 -0.67
CA TYR A 210 -6.04 15.20 -0.23
C TYR A 210 -7.14 16.24 -0.11
N ILE A 211 -6.83 17.46 0.33
CA ILE A 211 -7.77 18.58 0.34
C ILE A 211 -8.19 18.94 -1.10
N GLY A 212 -7.23 18.99 -2.02
CA GLY A 212 -7.50 19.23 -3.44
C GLY A 212 -8.39 18.16 -4.08
N VAL A 213 -8.12 16.88 -3.81
CA VAL A 213 -8.95 15.75 -4.29
C VAL A 213 -10.37 15.84 -3.71
N MET A 214 -10.51 16.11 -2.40
CA MET A 214 -11.82 16.25 -1.75
C MET A 214 -12.60 17.43 -2.34
N ALA A 215 -11.96 18.59 -2.50
CA ALA A 215 -12.57 19.74 -3.13
C ALA A 215 -13.02 19.44 -4.57
N GLY A 216 -12.19 18.75 -5.35
CA GLY A 216 -12.52 18.31 -6.70
C GLY A 216 -13.76 17.41 -6.75
N LEU A 217 -13.89 16.45 -5.83
CA LEU A 217 -15.08 15.59 -5.74
C LEU A 217 -16.33 16.38 -5.36
N ILE A 218 -16.23 17.30 -4.39
CA ILE A 218 -17.35 18.15 -3.98
C ILE A 218 -17.82 19.02 -5.17
N VAL A 219 -16.87 19.64 -5.89
CA VAL A 219 -17.17 20.43 -7.09
C VAL A 219 -17.82 19.57 -8.17
N PHE A 220 -17.28 18.37 -8.44
CA PHE A 220 -17.85 17.42 -9.39
C PHE A 220 -19.31 17.07 -9.03
N MET A 221 -19.57 16.77 -7.75
CA MET A 221 -20.93 16.45 -7.28
C MET A 221 -21.89 17.64 -7.37
N ALA A 222 -21.42 18.85 -7.05
CA ALA A 222 -22.21 20.07 -7.08
C ALA A 222 -22.48 20.59 -8.50
N LYS A 223 -21.51 20.39 -9.39
CA LYS A 223 -21.52 20.92 -10.78
C LYS A 223 -21.53 19.81 -11.83
N ARG A 224 -22.25 18.71 -11.54
CA ARG A 224 -22.34 17.55 -12.45
C ARG A 224 -22.71 17.93 -13.87
N HIS A 225 -23.64 18.91 -14.03
CA HIS A 225 -24.08 19.42 -15.33
C HIS A 225 -22.95 20.03 -16.19
N TRP A 226 -21.87 20.55 -15.56
CA TRP A 226 -20.72 21.04 -16.32
C TRP A 226 -19.96 19.88 -16.97
N ALA A 227 -19.81 18.75 -16.27
CA ALA A 227 -19.19 17.56 -16.83
C ALA A 227 -20.01 17.03 -18.01
N ASP A 228 -21.35 17.00 -17.87
CA ASP A 228 -22.26 16.59 -18.95
C ASP A 228 -22.15 17.51 -20.17
N ALA A 229 -22.14 18.83 -19.96
CA ALA A 229 -21.99 19.80 -21.04
C ALA A 229 -20.64 19.67 -21.76
N LEU A 230 -19.53 19.46 -21.00
CA LEU A 230 -18.20 19.25 -21.59
C LEU A 230 -18.16 17.97 -22.44
N ILE A 231 -18.69 16.87 -21.92
CA ILE A 231 -18.71 15.58 -22.60
C ILE A 231 -19.50 15.68 -23.90
N ASN A 232 -20.71 16.26 -23.85
CA ASN A 232 -21.54 16.44 -25.05
C ASN A 232 -20.93 17.40 -26.07
N LYS A 233 -20.08 18.35 -25.63
CA LYS A 233 -19.39 19.31 -26.50
C LYS A 233 -18.18 18.69 -27.23
N PHE A 234 -17.42 17.84 -26.53
CA PHE A 234 -16.13 17.36 -27.05
C PHE A 234 -16.14 15.92 -27.58
N LEU A 235 -17.18 15.13 -27.25
CA LEU A 235 -17.26 13.74 -27.65
C LEU A 235 -18.39 13.47 -28.67
N PRO A 236 -18.19 12.59 -29.67
CA PRO A 236 -19.25 12.12 -30.54
C PRO A 236 -20.40 11.49 -29.72
N SER A 237 -21.65 11.66 -30.17
CA SER A 237 -22.86 11.27 -29.44
C SER A 237 -22.85 9.85 -28.88
N GLY A 238 -22.39 8.86 -29.65
CA GLY A 238 -22.32 7.46 -29.20
C GLY A 238 -21.26 7.20 -28.12
N LEU A 239 -20.16 7.96 -28.11
CA LEU A 239 -19.14 7.89 -27.06
C LEU A 239 -19.56 8.70 -25.84
N ALA A 240 -20.13 9.88 -26.05
CA ALA A 240 -20.67 10.73 -24.99
C ALA A 240 -21.68 9.96 -24.13
N GLN A 241 -22.65 9.29 -24.73
CA GLN A 241 -23.64 8.49 -24.01
C GLN A 241 -23.03 7.39 -23.14
N LYS A 242 -22.00 6.67 -23.67
CA LYS A 242 -21.29 5.65 -22.87
C LYS A 242 -20.56 6.27 -21.66
N VAL A 243 -19.91 7.40 -21.86
CA VAL A 243 -19.20 8.10 -20.77
C VAL A 243 -20.19 8.63 -19.75
N LEU A 244 -21.34 9.20 -20.16
CA LEU A 244 -22.37 9.68 -19.25
C LEU A 244 -22.94 8.57 -18.37
N VAL A 245 -23.23 7.38 -18.94
CA VAL A 245 -23.67 6.20 -18.17
C VAL A 245 -22.61 5.77 -17.13
N LEU A 246 -21.32 5.82 -17.50
CA LEU A 246 -20.24 5.51 -16.54
C LEU A 246 -20.19 6.55 -15.42
N LEU A 247 -20.36 7.84 -15.73
CA LEU A 247 -20.37 8.91 -14.75
C LEU A 247 -21.61 8.89 -13.85
N ASP A 248 -22.77 8.47 -14.35
CA ASP A 248 -23.97 8.28 -13.54
C ASP A 248 -23.78 7.16 -12.53
N GLY A 249 -23.21 6.04 -12.98
CA GLY A 249 -22.78 4.96 -12.08
C GLY A 249 -21.77 5.46 -11.04
N PHE A 250 -20.79 6.25 -11.45
CA PHE A 250 -19.80 6.83 -10.54
C PHE A 250 -20.45 7.77 -9.52
N SER A 251 -21.35 8.66 -9.95
CA SER A 251 -22.08 9.59 -9.09
C SER A 251 -22.94 8.87 -8.05
N SER A 252 -23.53 7.71 -8.41
CA SER A 252 -24.32 6.90 -7.47
C SER A 252 -23.46 6.34 -6.33
N GLY A 253 -22.21 5.94 -6.62
CA GLY A 253 -21.26 5.49 -5.60
C GLY A 253 -20.78 6.63 -4.67
N LEU A 254 -20.81 7.90 -5.14
CA LEU A 254 -20.48 9.06 -4.33
C LEU A 254 -21.65 9.54 -3.45
N ALA A 255 -22.85 9.00 -3.62
CA ALA A 255 -24.05 9.49 -2.94
C ALA A 255 -23.97 9.42 -1.41
N VAL A 256 -23.11 8.55 -0.85
CA VAL A 256 -22.84 8.48 0.59
C VAL A 256 -22.35 9.82 1.17
N LEU A 257 -21.63 10.61 0.38
CA LEU A 257 -21.11 11.93 0.80
C LEU A 257 -22.22 12.98 0.98
N LYS A 258 -23.42 12.75 0.45
CA LYS A 258 -24.59 13.63 0.57
C LYS A 258 -25.41 13.37 1.84
N ASN A 259 -25.21 12.22 2.50
CA ASN A 259 -25.99 11.84 3.68
C ASN A 259 -25.11 11.93 4.94
N PRO A 260 -25.31 12.93 5.82
CA PRO A 260 -24.46 13.15 6.98
C PRO A 260 -24.47 11.99 7.97
N ALA A 261 -25.60 11.30 8.14
CA ALA A 261 -25.68 10.14 9.03
C ALA A 261 -24.87 8.95 8.49
N GLN A 262 -24.93 8.69 7.18
CA GLN A 262 -24.10 7.65 6.56
C GLN A 262 -22.63 8.03 6.60
N LEU A 263 -22.30 9.31 6.35
CA LEU A 263 -20.94 9.81 6.42
C LEU A 263 -20.35 9.66 7.83
N ALA A 264 -21.13 9.97 8.87
CA ALA A 264 -20.74 9.78 10.26
C ALA A 264 -20.44 8.28 10.57
N MET A 265 -21.28 7.36 10.08
CA MET A 265 -21.07 5.93 10.26
C MET A 265 -19.82 5.44 9.50
N VAL A 266 -19.61 5.91 8.26
CA VAL A 266 -18.40 5.60 7.50
C VAL A 266 -17.15 6.11 8.24
N THR A 267 -17.20 7.32 8.80
CA THR A 267 -16.11 7.92 9.57
C THR A 267 -15.83 7.11 10.85
N LEU A 268 -16.89 6.74 11.58
CA LEU A 268 -16.75 5.88 12.78
C LEU A 268 -16.05 4.56 12.46
N TRP A 269 -16.55 3.83 11.46
CA TRP A 269 -15.95 2.58 11.03
C TRP A 269 -14.54 2.77 10.46
N ASN A 270 -14.28 3.93 9.84
CA ASN A 270 -12.95 4.27 9.37
C ASN A 270 -11.95 4.40 10.54
N ILE A 271 -12.30 5.15 11.58
CA ILE A 271 -11.49 5.31 12.80
C ILE A 271 -11.22 3.94 13.42
N LEU A 272 -12.27 3.14 13.66
CA LEU A 272 -12.12 1.79 14.22
C LEU A 272 -11.22 0.90 13.37
N THR A 273 -11.38 0.92 12.04
CA THR A 273 -10.56 0.14 11.09
C THR A 273 -9.09 0.53 11.19
N TRP A 274 -8.80 1.83 11.18
CA TRP A 274 -7.43 2.32 11.12
C TRP A 274 -6.72 2.33 12.47
N THR A 275 -7.44 2.31 13.60
CA THR A 275 -6.86 2.12 14.93
C THR A 275 -6.30 0.70 15.11
N LEU A 276 -6.91 -0.30 14.49
CA LEU A 276 -6.48 -1.70 14.61
C LEU A 276 -5.10 -1.97 13.98
N ILE A 277 -4.68 -1.21 12.98
CA ILE A 277 -3.39 -1.43 12.33
C ILE A 277 -2.21 -1.02 13.21
N PRO A 278 -2.14 0.19 13.80
CA PRO A 278 -1.12 0.51 14.79
C PRO A 278 -1.15 -0.42 16.01
N VAL A 279 -2.34 -0.82 16.49
CA VAL A 279 -2.46 -1.79 17.58
C VAL A 279 -1.87 -3.15 17.19
N SER A 280 -2.10 -3.62 15.96
CA SER A 280 -1.47 -4.82 15.41
C SER A 280 0.05 -4.69 15.37
N PHE A 281 0.58 -3.53 14.91
CA PHE A 281 2.02 -3.27 14.92
C PHE A 281 2.57 -3.23 16.34
N TRP A 282 1.83 -2.64 17.27
CA TRP A 282 2.22 -2.62 18.69
C TRP A 282 2.45 -4.03 19.24
N PHE A 283 1.45 -4.91 19.07
CA PHE A 283 1.59 -6.30 19.50
C PHE A 283 2.75 -7.01 18.79
N ALA A 284 2.93 -6.78 17.50
CA ALA A 284 4.01 -7.40 16.76
C ALA A 284 5.40 -6.92 17.21
N LEU A 285 5.55 -5.65 17.58
CA LEU A 285 6.79 -5.11 18.14
C LEU A 285 7.07 -5.64 19.54
N LEU A 286 6.05 -5.83 20.38
CA LEU A 286 6.18 -6.44 21.71
C LEU A 286 6.64 -7.90 21.65
N ALA A 287 6.70 -8.52 20.48
CA ALA A 287 7.25 -9.86 20.31
C ALA A 287 8.77 -9.91 20.40
N PHE A 288 9.47 -8.78 20.31
CA PHE A 288 10.92 -8.69 20.23
C PHE A 288 11.50 -7.89 21.42
N ASP A 289 12.73 -8.22 21.78
CA ASP A 289 13.53 -7.43 22.71
C ASP A 289 14.39 -6.45 21.91
N PHE A 290 14.16 -5.16 22.11
CA PHE A 290 14.95 -4.07 21.52
C PHE A 290 15.90 -3.41 22.52
N GLY A 291 15.96 -3.90 23.77
CA GLY A 291 16.77 -3.32 24.86
C GLY A 291 16.09 -2.16 25.61
N SER A 292 15.04 -1.58 25.04
CA SER A 292 14.18 -0.57 25.66
C SER A 292 12.71 -0.83 25.33
N PRO A 293 11.77 -0.32 26.14
CA PRO A 293 10.34 -0.42 25.83
C PRO A 293 10.02 0.16 24.47
N VAL A 294 9.06 -0.45 23.77
CA VAL A 294 8.62 0.01 22.44
C VAL A 294 8.08 1.44 22.54
N PRO A 295 8.68 2.42 21.82
CA PRO A 295 8.15 3.78 21.81
C PRO A 295 6.74 3.81 21.19
N TRP A 296 5.80 4.49 21.85
CA TRP A 296 4.41 4.54 21.38
C TRP A 296 4.26 5.16 19.99
N GLN A 297 5.23 5.97 19.55
CA GLN A 297 5.27 6.57 18.22
C GLN A 297 5.59 5.53 17.13
N ALA A 298 6.32 4.45 17.45
CA ALA A 298 6.77 3.46 16.47
C ALA A 298 5.62 2.83 15.69
N PRO A 299 4.59 2.21 16.30
CA PRO A 299 3.49 1.61 15.57
C PRO A 299 2.66 2.63 14.78
N LEU A 300 2.55 3.88 15.26
CA LEU A 300 1.85 4.94 14.56
C LEU A 300 2.62 5.41 13.32
N LEU A 301 3.94 5.59 13.42
CA LEU A 301 4.78 6.01 12.29
C LEU A 301 4.96 4.90 11.26
N MET A 302 4.93 3.63 11.67
CA MET A 302 4.95 2.50 10.73
C MET A 302 3.80 2.55 9.73
N LEU A 303 2.62 3.05 10.12
CA LEU A 303 1.44 3.12 9.27
C LEU A 303 1.69 4.01 8.02
N PRO A 304 2.03 5.31 8.13
CA PRO A 304 2.35 6.13 6.96
C PRO A 304 3.62 5.65 6.24
N ALA A 305 4.63 5.16 6.95
CA ALA A 305 5.86 4.65 6.33
C ALA A 305 5.57 3.46 5.41
N MET A 306 4.78 2.48 5.85
CA MET A 306 4.36 1.35 5.02
C MET A 306 3.41 1.78 3.90
N ALA A 307 2.48 2.69 4.16
CA ALA A 307 1.56 3.19 3.14
C ALA A 307 2.32 3.87 1.99
N LEU A 308 3.29 4.71 2.30
CA LEU A 308 4.17 5.37 1.32
C LEU A 308 5.10 4.36 0.63
N GLY A 309 5.76 3.47 1.39
CA GLY A 309 6.62 2.43 0.84
C GLY A 309 5.90 1.58 -0.19
N LEU A 310 4.69 1.13 0.11
CA LEU A 310 3.89 0.33 -0.80
C LEU A 310 3.40 1.08 -2.06
N THR A 311 3.58 2.39 -2.19
CA THR A 311 3.31 3.11 -3.46
C THR A 311 4.40 2.88 -4.50
N VAL A 312 5.61 2.56 -4.07
CA VAL A 312 6.75 2.28 -4.95
C VAL A 312 6.55 0.91 -5.63
N PRO A 313 6.74 0.81 -6.95
CA PRO A 313 6.67 -0.47 -7.62
C PRO A 313 7.84 -1.36 -7.18
N ALA A 314 7.51 -2.54 -6.63
CA ALA A 314 8.47 -3.52 -6.14
C ALA A 314 7.97 -4.94 -6.43
N ALA A 315 8.68 -5.96 -5.94
CA ALA A 315 8.24 -7.34 -6.01
C ALA A 315 6.85 -7.53 -5.37
N PRO A 316 6.11 -8.58 -5.78
CA PRO A 316 4.82 -8.91 -5.20
C PRO A 316 4.85 -8.92 -3.66
N GLY A 317 3.81 -8.34 -3.04
CA GLY A 317 3.74 -8.22 -1.59
C GLY A 317 4.58 -7.08 -0.99
N GLY A 318 5.35 -6.32 -1.77
CA GLY A 318 6.19 -5.23 -1.27
C GLY A 318 7.42 -5.70 -0.48
N VAL A 319 7.93 -6.90 -0.80
CA VAL A 319 9.16 -7.46 -0.19
C VAL A 319 10.32 -6.49 -0.38
N GLY A 320 11.09 -6.27 0.66
CA GLY A 320 12.14 -5.26 0.76
C GLY A 320 11.61 -3.92 1.24
N LEU A 321 10.59 -3.36 0.60
CA LEU A 321 9.99 -2.07 0.98
C LEU A 321 9.35 -2.08 2.37
N VAL A 322 8.62 -3.15 2.70
CA VAL A 322 8.00 -3.30 4.03
C VAL A 322 9.08 -3.37 5.10
N GLN A 323 10.11 -4.19 4.90
CA GLN A 323 11.25 -4.31 5.82
C GLN A 323 11.99 -2.99 6.00
N ALA A 324 12.25 -2.27 4.91
CA ALA A 324 12.90 -0.96 4.94
C ALA A 324 12.05 0.08 5.68
N ALA A 325 10.73 0.10 5.46
CA ALA A 325 9.82 1.02 6.16
C ALA A 325 9.82 0.75 7.68
N ILE A 326 9.85 -0.52 8.09
CA ILE A 326 9.92 -0.92 9.50
C ILE A 326 11.27 -0.50 10.08
N LYS A 327 12.39 -0.82 9.40
CA LYS A 327 13.73 -0.42 9.83
C LYS A 327 13.84 1.09 10.01
N LEU A 328 13.50 1.88 9.00
CA LEU A 328 13.54 3.35 9.07
C LEU A 328 12.69 3.90 10.21
N THR A 329 11.53 3.31 10.47
CA THR A 329 10.66 3.72 11.57
C THR A 329 11.28 3.42 12.94
N LEU A 330 11.84 2.21 13.12
CA LEU A 330 12.45 1.82 14.38
C LEU A 330 13.75 2.58 14.61
N ASP A 331 14.62 2.73 13.62
CA ASP A 331 15.84 3.54 13.73
C ASP A 331 15.51 4.99 14.14
N LEU A 332 14.43 5.57 13.59
CA LEU A 332 14.01 6.92 13.94
C LEU A 332 13.43 7.02 15.37
N THR A 333 12.61 6.05 15.78
CA THR A 333 11.90 6.12 17.07
C THR A 333 12.74 5.67 18.25
N TYR A 334 13.78 4.85 18.01
CA TYR A 334 14.76 4.45 19.01
C TYR A 334 16.01 5.35 19.04
N ALA A 335 16.08 6.35 18.16
CA ALA A 335 17.22 7.29 18.14
C ALA A 335 17.41 7.96 19.50
N GLY A 336 18.62 7.78 20.09
CA GLY A 336 18.96 8.31 21.41
C GLY A 336 18.46 7.49 22.60
N LEU A 337 17.78 6.37 22.39
CA LEU A 337 17.44 5.43 23.46
C LEU A 337 18.51 4.35 23.60
N PRO A 338 18.70 3.76 24.80
CA PRO A 338 19.53 2.58 24.95
C PRO A 338 18.90 1.41 24.19
N VAL A 339 19.70 0.70 23.38
CA VAL A 339 19.25 -0.42 22.58
C VAL A 339 20.06 -1.67 22.86
N ALA A 340 19.50 -2.84 22.59
CA ALA A 340 20.20 -4.12 22.69
C ALA A 340 21.39 -4.18 21.71
N ALA A 341 22.42 -4.97 22.02
CA ALA A 341 23.59 -5.14 21.15
C ALA A 341 23.22 -5.67 19.76
N ASN A 342 22.18 -6.52 19.68
CA ASN A 342 21.64 -7.09 18.46
C ASN A 342 20.38 -6.36 17.97
N PHE A 343 20.28 -5.05 18.20
CA PHE A 343 19.09 -4.25 17.84
C PHE A 343 18.77 -4.34 16.37
N GLN A 344 19.76 -4.22 15.48
CA GLN A 344 19.52 -4.22 14.03
C GLN A 344 19.05 -5.59 13.53
N GLU A 345 19.52 -6.68 14.13
CA GLU A 345 19.08 -8.05 13.87
C GLU A 345 17.64 -8.26 14.35
N SER A 346 17.30 -7.74 15.52
CA SER A 346 15.91 -7.74 16.04
C SER A 346 14.98 -6.92 15.16
N VAL A 347 15.43 -5.78 14.64
CA VAL A 347 14.67 -4.96 13.66
C VAL A 347 14.44 -5.72 12.35
N ALA A 348 15.46 -6.41 11.83
CA ALA A 348 15.34 -7.21 10.63
C ALA A 348 14.38 -8.40 10.82
N ALA A 349 14.50 -9.11 11.96
CA ALA A 349 13.60 -10.19 12.37
C ALA A 349 12.15 -9.70 12.50
N ALA A 350 11.94 -8.55 13.14
CA ALA A 350 10.64 -7.89 13.24
C ALA A 350 10.09 -7.56 11.83
N GLY A 351 10.94 -7.05 10.93
CA GLY A 351 10.56 -6.77 9.54
C GLY A 351 10.02 -7.98 8.80
N ILE A 352 10.63 -9.16 9.01
CA ILE A 352 10.17 -10.42 8.41
C ILE A 352 8.84 -10.87 9.03
N LEU A 353 8.77 -10.99 10.36
CA LEU A 353 7.60 -11.55 11.05
C LEU A 353 6.39 -10.61 11.00
N ILE A 354 6.59 -9.30 11.08
CA ILE A 354 5.50 -8.32 10.90
C ILE A 354 4.96 -8.39 9.47
N HIS A 355 5.83 -8.47 8.47
CA HIS A 355 5.37 -8.67 7.10
C HIS A 355 4.49 -9.92 6.98
N PHE A 356 4.93 -11.02 7.55
CA PHE A 356 4.15 -12.27 7.56
C PHE A 356 2.81 -12.09 8.26
N THR A 357 2.75 -11.53 9.48
CA THR A 357 1.51 -11.33 10.24
C THR A 357 0.52 -10.41 9.53
N GLN A 358 1.00 -9.41 8.78
CA GLN A 358 0.15 -8.48 8.06
C GLN A 358 -0.39 -9.06 6.74
N PHE A 359 0.37 -9.91 6.06
CA PHE A 359 0.00 -10.42 4.72
C PHE A 359 -0.61 -11.82 4.74
N CYS A 360 -0.21 -12.72 5.66
CA CYS A 360 -0.73 -14.07 5.74
C CYS A 360 -2.26 -14.14 5.89
N PRO A 361 -2.92 -13.40 6.81
CA PRO A 361 -4.38 -13.42 6.94
C PRO A 361 -5.11 -12.88 5.71
N ARG A 362 -4.44 -12.02 4.93
CA ARG A 362 -5.00 -11.37 3.74
C ARG A 362 -4.86 -12.21 2.47
N SER A 363 -3.94 -13.17 2.46
CA SER A 363 -3.57 -13.95 1.26
C SER A 363 -4.25 -15.31 1.15
N TYR A 364 -5.05 -15.73 2.14
CA TYR A 364 -5.62 -17.07 2.22
C TYR A 364 -7.13 -17.14 1.89
N PRO A 365 -7.57 -16.85 0.64
CA PRO A 365 -8.98 -16.92 0.27
C PRO A 365 -9.42 -18.30 -0.27
N ARG A 366 -8.56 -19.35 -0.25
CA ARG A 366 -8.87 -20.61 -0.96
C ARG A 366 -10.22 -21.22 -0.60
N HIS A 367 -10.64 -21.11 0.67
CA HIS A 367 -11.95 -21.63 1.11
C HIS A 367 -13.13 -20.68 0.82
N LEU A 368 -12.87 -19.39 0.53
CA LEU A 368 -13.90 -18.41 0.20
C LEU A 368 -14.19 -18.32 -1.31
N LEU A 369 -13.31 -18.86 -2.16
CA LEU A 369 -13.39 -18.77 -3.62
C LEU A 369 -14.23 -19.89 -4.25
N PHE A 370 -14.45 -21.03 -3.55
CA PHE A 370 -14.99 -22.27 -4.15
C PHE A 370 -16.37 -22.70 -3.65
N TYR A 371 -17.03 -21.94 -2.78
CA TYR A 371 -18.40 -22.24 -2.36
C TYR A 371 -19.33 -21.05 -2.66
N GLY A 372 -19.86 -21.04 -3.86
CA GLY A 372 -20.88 -20.11 -4.30
C GLY A 372 -21.29 -20.37 -5.73
#